data_73015049934f50c4217ff291d3958ba8
#
_entry.id   73015049934f50c4217ff291d3958ba8
#
_cell.length_a   1.000
_cell.length_b   1.000
_cell.length_c   1.000
_cell.angle_alpha   90.00
_cell.angle_beta   90.00
_cell.angle_gamma   90.00
#
_symmetry.space_group_name_H-M   'P 1'
#
loop_
_entity.id
_entity.type
_entity.pdbx_description
1 polymer ?
#
loop_
_entity_poly.entity_id
_entity_poly.type
_entity_poly.pdbx_seq_one_letter_code
_entity_poly.pdbx_strand_id
1 'polypeptide(L)'
;MVEELNSSELGTKEYWDKSYDVEINNYKSHGDVGEIWFDEDSQLRIIKWILKNDKIQKSDKILDLGCGNGMMLVELAREGFTSLIGVDYSDLAVKLASEIAKDQDLSEFITYKQADLLSEKEVMDLGNFRILHDKGTYDAISLNPSEPKEKRNAYLRNLTKIMDEESLFIITSCNWTQAELVESFKEYFVLQTVIPTPVFKFGGTVGNVVTSLVFTKKMS
;
A
#
# COMPACT_ATOMS: atom_id res chain seq x y z
N MET A 1 10.22 13.45 -18.81
CA MET A 1 10.96 12.88 -17.64
C MET A 1 10.16 13.25 -16.41
N VAL A 2 9.89 12.29 -15.55
CA VAL A 2 9.28 12.55 -14.24
C VAL A 2 10.34 13.21 -13.37
N GLU A 3 9.98 14.31 -12.69
CA GLU A 3 10.88 15.03 -11.81
C GLU A 3 11.08 14.24 -10.52
N GLU A 4 12.32 14.17 -10.01
CA GLU A 4 12.62 13.45 -8.77
C GLU A 4 12.18 14.29 -7.56
N LEU A 5 11.62 13.63 -6.55
CA LEU A 5 11.25 14.27 -5.30
C LEU A 5 12.48 14.59 -4.45
N ASN A 6 12.39 15.64 -3.66
CA ASN A 6 13.38 15.90 -2.61
C ASN A 6 13.32 14.78 -1.57
N SER A 7 14.49 14.31 -1.14
CA SER A 7 14.57 13.29 -0.09
C SER A 7 14.00 13.81 1.24
N SER A 8 13.45 12.88 2.03
CA SER A 8 12.89 13.17 3.35
C SER A 8 13.19 12.01 4.30
N GLU A 9 13.16 12.27 5.60
CA GLU A 9 13.25 11.20 6.63
C GLU A 9 12.13 10.14 6.48
N LEU A 10 10.96 10.52 5.93
CA LEU A 10 9.87 9.61 5.59
C LEU A 10 10.28 8.47 4.63
N GLY A 11 11.40 8.63 3.91
CA GLY A 11 11.99 7.61 3.06
C GLY A 11 12.94 6.65 3.81
N THR A 12 13.05 6.72 5.12
CA THR A 12 14.01 5.94 5.91
C THR A 12 13.31 4.96 6.87
N LYS A 13 13.93 3.79 7.07
CA LYS A 13 13.42 2.80 8.03
C LYS A 13 13.47 3.33 9.46
N GLU A 14 14.50 4.10 9.79
CA GLU A 14 14.69 4.67 11.13
C GLU A 14 13.56 5.59 11.54
N TYR A 15 13.01 6.37 10.60
CA TYR A 15 11.83 7.20 10.86
C TYR A 15 10.62 6.34 11.23
N TRP A 16 10.32 5.33 10.42
CA TRP A 16 9.16 4.47 10.61
C TRP A 16 9.27 3.61 11.87
N ASP A 17 10.45 3.06 12.16
CA ASP A 17 10.67 2.31 13.41
C ASP A 17 10.40 3.18 14.64
N LYS A 18 10.82 4.47 14.63
CA LYS A 18 10.51 5.40 15.72
C LYS A 18 9.03 5.75 15.81
N SER A 19 8.37 5.95 14.66
CA SER A 19 6.94 6.23 14.60
C SER A 19 6.14 5.08 15.19
N TYR A 20 6.40 3.85 14.74
CA TYR A 20 5.68 2.67 15.25
C TYR A 20 6.02 2.31 16.69
N ASP A 21 7.19 2.67 17.22
CA ASP A 21 7.49 2.53 18.63
C ASP A 21 6.55 3.42 19.49
N VAL A 22 6.26 4.62 19.03
CA VAL A 22 5.30 5.52 19.69
C VAL A 22 3.88 4.99 19.54
N GLU A 23 3.47 4.59 18.34
CA GLU A 23 2.10 4.11 18.09
C GLU A 23 1.77 2.83 18.87
N ILE A 24 2.69 1.86 18.95
CA ILE A 24 2.46 0.62 19.72
C ILE A 24 2.32 0.91 21.22
N ASN A 25 3.04 1.90 21.75
CA ASN A 25 2.91 2.31 23.14
C ASN A 25 1.57 3.03 23.39
N ASN A 26 1.11 3.86 22.46
CA ASN A 26 -0.20 4.50 22.50
C ASN A 26 -1.31 3.46 22.45
N TYR A 27 -1.21 2.48 21.54
CA TYR A 27 -2.17 1.40 21.41
C TYR A 27 -2.29 0.60 22.73
N LYS A 28 -1.16 0.20 23.33
CA LYS A 28 -1.15 -0.55 24.59
C LYS A 28 -1.71 0.23 25.78
N SER A 29 -1.57 1.55 25.78
CA SER A 29 -2.01 2.38 26.90
C SER A 29 -3.48 2.78 26.85
N HIS A 30 -4.03 3.02 25.65
CA HIS A 30 -5.40 3.55 25.50
C HIS A 30 -6.11 3.13 24.20
N GLY A 31 -5.56 2.14 23.48
CA GLY A 31 -6.26 1.56 22.31
C GLY A 31 -6.24 2.41 21.04
N ASP A 32 -5.35 3.41 20.97
CA ASP A 32 -5.20 4.24 19.77
C ASP A 32 -4.49 3.45 18.66
N VAL A 33 -5.19 3.19 17.56
CA VAL A 33 -4.65 2.40 16.43
C VAL A 33 -3.57 3.13 15.62
N GLY A 34 -3.30 4.40 15.93
CA GLY A 34 -2.35 5.22 15.21
C GLY A 34 -2.90 5.89 13.96
N GLU A 35 -2.04 6.54 13.20
CA GLU A 35 -2.44 7.33 12.04
C GLU A 35 -2.77 6.45 10.83
N ILE A 36 -3.91 6.72 10.18
CA ILE A 36 -4.26 6.17 8.88
C ILE A 36 -3.79 7.16 7.80
N TRP A 37 -2.67 6.84 7.18
CA TRP A 37 -2.09 7.69 6.13
C TRP A 37 -3.06 7.94 4.98
N PHE A 38 -3.10 9.20 4.51
CA PHE A 38 -4.00 9.72 3.47
C PHE A 38 -5.49 9.67 3.84
N ASP A 39 -5.81 9.64 5.14
CA ASP A 39 -7.13 9.62 5.77
C ASP A 39 -7.94 8.31 5.55
N GLU A 40 -8.94 8.14 6.40
CA GLU A 40 -9.88 7.01 6.34
C GLU A 40 -10.74 7.05 5.07
N ASP A 41 -11.10 8.23 4.57
CA ASP A 41 -11.91 8.37 3.36
C ASP A 41 -11.18 7.86 2.12
N SER A 42 -9.86 8.03 2.05
CA SER A 42 -9.03 7.48 0.98
C SER A 42 -9.01 5.95 1.05
N GLN A 43 -8.84 5.38 2.23
CA GLN A 43 -8.90 3.94 2.45
C GLN A 43 -10.29 3.37 2.09
N LEU A 44 -11.36 3.98 2.55
CA LEU A 44 -12.75 3.56 2.27
C LEU A 44 -13.09 3.63 0.79
N ARG A 45 -12.53 4.58 0.03
CA ARG A 45 -12.71 4.64 -1.44
C ARG A 45 -12.16 3.40 -2.12
N ILE A 46 -10.97 2.95 -1.72
CA ILE A 46 -10.34 1.73 -2.26
C ILE A 46 -11.19 0.50 -1.90
N ILE A 47 -11.58 0.37 -0.65
CA ILE A 47 -12.44 -0.74 -0.18
C ILE A 47 -13.75 -0.78 -0.98
N LYS A 48 -14.45 0.36 -1.13
CA LYS A 48 -15.67 0.45 -1.92
C LYS A 48 -15.46 0.08 -3.39
N TRP A 49 -14.31 0.44 -3.97
CA TRP A 49 -13.97 0.04 -5.33
C TRP A 49 -13.76 -1.48 -5.44
N ILE A 50 -13.03 -2.08 -4.50
CA ILE A 50 -12.83 -3.53 -4.42
C ILE A 50 -14.18 -4.25 -4.30
N LEU A 51 -15.06 -3.79 -3.41
CA LEU A 51 -16.38 -4.38 -3.18
C LEU A 51 -17.33 -4.29 -4.39
N LYS A 52 -17.19 -3.28 -5.23
CA LYS A 52 -17.99 -3.08 -6.45
C LYS A 52 -17.48 -3.83 -7.67
N ASN A 53 -16.31 -4.44 -7.57
CA ASN A 53 -15.73 -5.18 -8.68
C ASN A 53 -16.17 -6.65 -8.64
N ASP A 54 -17.12 -7.01 -9.49
CA ASP A 54 -17.72 -8.36 -9.56
C ASP A 54 -16.71 -9.49 -9.84
N LYS A 55 -15.50 -9.15 -10.31
CA LYS A 55 -14.43 -10.12 -10.57
C LYS A 55 -13.59 -10.44 -9.33
N ILE A 56 -13.81 -9.74 -8.22
CA ILE A 56 -13.08 -9.94 -6.96
C ILE A 56 -13.95 -10.77 -6.02
N GLN A 57 -13.40 -11.88 -5.54
CA GLN A 57 -14.07 -12.77 -4.60
C GLN A 57 -13.56 -12.53 -3.17
N LYS A 58 -14.40 -12.81 -2.17
CA LYS A 58 -14.01 -12.67 -0.75
C LYS A 58 -12.88 -13.61 -0.33
N SER A 59 -12.66 -14.69 -1.07
CA SER A 59 -11.57 -15.66 -0.88
C SER A 59 -10.28 -15.28 -1.62
N ASP A 60 -10.29 -14.23 -2.44
CA ASP A 60 -9.10 -13.79 -3.17
C ASP A 60 -8.00 -13.35 -2.22
N LYS A 61 -6.76 -13.73 -2.54
CA LYS A 61 -5.59 -13.31 -1.77
C LYS A 61 -5.30 -11.83 -2.01
N ILE A 62 -5.24 -11.05 -0.94
CA ILE A 62 -4.90 -9.62 -0.97
C ILE A 62 -3.61 -9.40 -0.18
N LEU A 63 -2.67 -8.69 -0.78
CA LEU A 63 -1.43 -8.23 -0.15
C LEU A 63 -1.47 -6.71 0.06
N ASP A 64 -1.28 -6.28 1.30
CA ASP A 64 -1.07 -4.86 1.64
C ASP A 64 0.42 -4.59 1.79
N LEU A 65 0.95 -3.74 0.93
CA LEU A 65 2.37 -3.45 0.76
C LEU A 65 2.77 -2.25 1.63
N GLY A 66 3.58 -2.47 2.68
CA GLY A 66 3.85 -1.46 3.69
C GLY A 66 2.59 -1.20 4.53
N CYS A 67 2.09 -2.26 5.16
CA CYS A 67 0.76 -2.26 5.79
C CYS A 67 0.61 -1.35 7.01
N GLY A 68 1.70 -0.84 7.58
CA GLY A 68 1.70 0.02 8.74
C GLY A 68 0.94 -0.58 9.93
N ASN A 69 -0.06 0.15 10.43
CA ASN A 69 -0.93 -0.31 11.52
C ASN A 69 -1.96 -1.39 11.10
N GLY A 70 -1.99 -1.78 9.84
CA GLY A 70 -2.82 -2.87 9.33
C GLY A 70 -4.31 -2.57 9.14
N MET A 71 -4.76 -1.34 9.35
CA MET A 71 -6.18 -0.99 9.34
C MET A 71 -6.86 -1.22 8.00
N MET A 72 -6.14 -1.18 6.87
CA MET A 72 -6.71 -1.53 5.56
C MET A 72 -7.21 -2.99 5.54
N LEU A 73 -6.42 -3.91 6.05
CA LEU A 73 -6.79 -5.32 6.08
C LEU A 73 -7.84 -5.62 7.15
N VAL A 74 -7.82 -4.92 8.27
CA VAL A 74 -8.88 -4.99 9.29
C VAL A 74 -10.24 -4.65 8.68
N GLU A 75 -10.33 -3.55 7.93
CA GLU A 75 -11.58 -3.17 7.28
C GLU A 75 -12.00 -4.16 6.18
N LEU A 76 -11.06 -4.68 5.39
CA LEU A 76 -11.35 -5.74 4.40
C LEU A 76 -11.87 -7.03 5.06
N ALA A 77 -11.29 -7.42 6.20
CA ALA A 77 -11.77 -8.59 6.96
C ALA A 77 -13.20 -8.37 7.49
N ARG A 78 -13.52 -7.17 7.98
CA ARG A 78 -14.87 -6.79 8.40
C ARG A 78 -15.88 -6.85 7.25
N GLU A 79 -15.41 -6.57 6.03
CA GLU A 79 -16.20 -6.73 4.79
C GLU A 79 -16.28 -8.19 4.31
N GLY A 80 -15.68 -9.14 5.03
CA GLY A 80 -15.80 -10.58 4.79
C GLY A 80 -14.70 -11.17 3.88
N PHE A 81 -13.60 -10.47 3.64
CA PHE A 81 -12.43 -11.08 2.99
C PHE A 81 -11.69 -11.99 3.97
N THR A 82 -11.22 -13.14 3.49
CA THR A 82 -10.70 -14.22 4.35
C THR A 82 -9.26 -14.61 4.08
N SER A 83 -8.59 -13.99 3.13
CA SER A 83 -7.20 -14.32 2.75
C SER A 83 -6.36 -13.06 2.59
N LEU A 84 -6.00 -12.47 3.74
CA LEU A 84 -5.38 -11.16 3.81
C LEU A 84 -3.95 -11.27 4.38
N ILE A 85 -2.99 -10.67 3.67
CA ILE A 85 -1.60 -10.63 4.11
C ILE A 85 -1.13 -9.17 4.08
N GLY A 86 -0.58 -8.70 5.20
CA GLY A 86 0.09 -7.41 5.28
C GLY A 86 1.60 -7.61 5.45
N VAL A 87 2.38 -6.81 4.77
CA VAL A 87 3.84 -6.81 4.95
C VAL A 87 4.35 -5.41 5.21
N ASP A 88 5.34 -5.34 6.08
CA ASP A 88 6.09 -4.11 6.35
C ASP A 88 7.55 -4.48 6.66
N TYR A 89 8.48 -3.59 6.34
CA TYR A 89 9.89 -3.80 6.68
C TYR A 89 10.19 -3.47 8.15
N SER A 90 9.30 -2.71 8.83
CA SER A 90 9.35 -2.44 10.26
C SER A 90 8.70 -3.58 11.03
N ASP A 91 9.44 -4.23 11.91
CA ASP A 91 8.90 -5.27 12.80
C ASP A 91 7.93 -4.69 13.85
N LEU A 92 8.06 -3.41 14.18
CA LEU A 92 7.15 -2.70 15.08
C LEU A 92 5.79 -2.46 14.43
N ALA A 93 5.75 -2.08 13.13
CA ALA A 93 4.51 -2.00 12.38
C ALA A 93 3.78 -3.35 12.35
N VAL A 94 4.51 -4.43 12.03
CA VAL A 94 3.97 -5.80 12.02
C VAL A 94 3.42 -6.22 13.38
N LYS A 95 4.10 -5.87 14.48
CA LYS A 95 3.63 -6.14 15.84
C LYS A 95 2.36 -5.38 16.16
N LEU A 96 2.31 -4.07 15.88
CA LEU A 96 1.14 -3.22 16.09
C LEU A 96 -0.07 -3.78 15.32
N ALA A 97 0.09 -4.01 14.02
CA ALA A 97 -0.97 -4.55 13.17
C ALA A 97 -1.48 -5.91 13.66
N SER A 98 -0.56 -6.78 14.12
CA SER A 98 -0.92 -8.09 14.65
C SER A 98 -1.68 -8.00 15.97
N GLU A 99 -1.29 -7.09 16.88
CA GLU A 99 -2.00 -6.84 18.15
C GLU A 99 -3.41 -6.29 17.86
N ILE A 100 -3.55 -5.32 16.95
CA ILE A 100 -4.85 -4.76 16.54
C ILE A 100 -5.77 -5.85 15.96
N ALA A 101 -5.29 -6.67 15.02
CA ALA A 101 -6.09 -7.73 14.43
C ALA A 101 -6.51 -8.80 15.46
N LYS A 102 -5.62 -9.11 16.40
CA LYS A 102 -5.93 -10.06 17.48
C LYS A 102 -7.00 -9.54 18.42
N ASP A 103 -6.90 -8.28 18.84
CA ASP A 103 -7.86 -7.67 19.77
C ASP A 103 -9.26 -7.49 19.16
N GLN A 104 -9.32 -7.56 17.82
CA GLN A 104 -10.57 -7.51 17.05
C GLN A 104 -11.06 -8.88 16.57
N ASP A 105 -10.46 -9.97 17.06
CA ASP A 105 -10.80 -11.36 16.68
C ASP A 105 -10.67 -11.65 15.16
N LEU A 106 -9.73 -10.97 14.47
CA LEU A 106 -9.53 -11.08 13.01
C LEU A 106 -8.28 -11.88 12.59
N SER A 107 -7.52 -12.43 13.56
CA SER A 107 -6.27 -13.16 13.28
C SER A 107 -6.44 -14.43 12.43
N GLU A 108 -7.67 -14.95 12.31
CA GLU A 108 -7.97 -16.06 11.42
C GLU A 108 -7.92 -15.65 9.93
N PHE A 109 -8.24 -14.40 9.63
CA PHE A 109 -8.37 -13.88 8.26
C PHE A 109 -7.14 -13.09 7.82
N ILE A 110 -6.35 -12.56 8.75
CA ILE A 110 -5.25 -11.65 8.47
C ILE A 110 -3.93 -12.21 9.02
N THR A 111 -2.91 -12.20 8.19
CA THR A 111 -1.53 -12.50 8.60
C THR A 111 -0.63 -11.31 8.30
N TYR A 112 0.14 -10.85 9.28
CA TYR A 112 1.17 -9.82 9.10
C TYR A 112 2.56 -10.43 9.17
N LYS A 113 3.47 -9.98 8.26
CA LYS A 113 4.84 -10.48 8.18
C LYS A 113 5.82 -9.34 7.95
N GLN A 114 6.99 -9.44 8.54
CA GLN A 114 8.09 -8.57 8.16
C GLN A 114 8.65 -9.00 6.81
N ALA A 115 8.76 -8.06 5.87
CA ALA A 115 9.40 -8.28 4.57
C ALA A 115 9.92 -6.95 3.98
N ASP A 116 11.09 -7.02 3.36
CA ASP A 116 11.63 -5.92 2.55
C ASP A 116 11.15 -6.08 1.10
N LEU A 117 10.29 -5.17 0.65
CA LEU A 117 9.75 -5.17 -0.71
C LEU A 117 10.80 -4.88 -1.80
N LEU A 118 11.99 -4.42 -1.41
CA LEU A 118 13.13 -4.26 -2.31
C LEU A 118 13.94 -5.55 -2.49
N SER A 119 13.76 -6.54 -1.60
CA SER A 119 14.36 -7.87 -1.67
C SER A 119 13.54 -8.79 -2.57
N GLU A 120 14.04 -9.09 -3.78
CA GLU A 120 13.36 -9.99 -4.73
C GLU A 120 13.01 -11.34 -4.08
N LYS A 121 13.95 -11.89 -3.31
CA LYS A 121 13.76 -13.18 -2.63
C LYS A 121 12.59 -13.13 -1.64
N GLU A 122 12.56 -12.11 -0.77
CA GLU A 122 11.52 -12.00 0.25
C GLU A 122 10.14 -11.80 -0.39
N VAL A 123 10.07 -11.00 -1.47
CA VAL A 123 8.83 -10.79 -2.21
C VAL A 123 8.36 -12.12 -2.87
N MET A 124 9.25 -12.87 -3.52
CA MET A 124 8.88 -14.15 -4.13
C MET A 124 8.41 -15.19 -3.10
N ASP A 125 8.96 -15.18 -1.89
CA ASP A 125 8.57 -16.08 -0.80
C ASP A 125 7.12 -15.80 -0.28
N LEU A 126 6.53 -14.65 -0.63
CA LEU A 126 5.13 -14.34 -0.29
C LEU A 126 4.11 -15.13 -1.15
N GLY A 127 4.50 -15.55 -2.36
CA GLY A 127 3.63 -16.22 -3.34
C GLY A 127 2.80 -15.25 -4.17
N ASN A 128 1.78 -15.74 -4.86
CA ASN A 128 0.96 -14.96 -5.78
C ASN A 128 -0.30 -14.39 -5.12
N PHE A 129 -0.73 -13.22 -5.60
CA PHE A 129 -1.89 -12.48 -5.08
C PHE A 129 -2.81 -12.02 -6.20
N ARG A 130 -4.11 -11.97 -5.91
CA ARG A 130 -5.14 -11.38 -6.78
C ARG A 130 -5.10 -9.85 -6.73
N ILE A 131 -4.84 -9.29 -5.54
CA ILE A 131 -4.74 -7.83 -5.33
C ILE A 131 -3.46 -7.54 -4.57
N LEU A 132 -2.68 -6.59 -5.09
CA LEU A 132 -1.61 -5.91 -4.40
C LEU A 132 -2.09 -4.48 -4.14
N HIS A 133 -2.06 -4.06 -2.88
CA HIS A 133 -2.48 -2.72 -2.47
C HIS A 133 -1.29 -1.94 -1.91
N ASP A 134 -1.12 -0.71 -2.35
CA ASP A 134 -0.11 0.24 -1.89
C ASP A 134 -0.80 1.57 -1.54
N LYS A 135 -0.63 2.03 -0.33
CA LYS A 135 -1.09 3.33 0.14
C LYS A 135 0.06 4.07 0.83
N GLY A 136 0.87 4.77 0.02
CA GLY A 136 2.00 5.59 0.49
C GLY A 136 3.35 4.88 0.53
N THR A 137 3.44 3.57 0.30
CA THR A 137 4.72 2.83 0.31
C THR A 137 5.62 3.24 -0.86
N TYR A 138 5.07 3.35 -2.06
CA TYR A 138 5.80 3.89 -3.21
C TYR A 138 6.25 5.34 -2.97
N ASP A 139 5.44 6.13 -2.27
CA ASP A 139 5.79 7.50 -1.87
C ASP A 139 6.99 7.50 -0.91
N ALA A 140 6.97 6.66 0.12
CA ALA A 140 8.08 6.52 1.06
C ALA A 140 9.38 6.08 0.35
N ILE A 141 9.31 5.08 -0.53
CA ILE A 141 10.46 4.65 -1.35
C ILE A 141 10.98 5.82 -2.21
N SER A 142 10.09 6.65 -2.74
CA SER A 142 10.44 7.80 -3.57
C SER A 142 11.17 8.91 -2.81
N LEU A 143 10.95 9.01 -1.50
CA LEU A 143 11.59 9.98 -0.61
C LEU A 143 12.91 9.49 -0.01
N ASN A 144 13.35 8.27 -0.35
CA ASN A 144 14.58 7.72 0.20
C ASN A 144 15.80 8.55 -0.22
N PRO A 145 16.73 8.89 0.71
CA PRO A 145 17.89 9.73 0.41
C PRO A 145 18.96 9.03 -0.46
N SER A 146 18.87 7.70 -0.63
CA SER A 146 19.84 6.93 -1.38
C SER A 146 19.14 6.19 -2.53
N GLU A 147 19.51 6.52 -3.77
CA GLU A 147 19.10 5.82 -5.00
C GLU A 147 17.58 5.59 -5.13
N PRO A 148 16.72 6.61 -4.91
CA PRO A 148 15.26 6.42 -4.90
C PRO A 148 14.73 5.84 -6.21
N LYS A 149 15.31 6.18 -7.34
CA LYS A 149 14.89 5.68 -8.66
C LYS A 149 15.15 4.18 -8.83
N GLU A 150 16.33 3.71 -8.43
CA GLU A 150 16.71 2.29 -8.46
C GLU A 150 15.82 1.49 -7.52
N LYS A 151 15.52 2.03 -6.34
CA LYS A 151 14.62 1.40 -5.36
C LYS A 151 13.19 1.30 -5.89
N ARG A 152 12.64 2.36 -6.50
CA ARG A 152 11.32 2.31 -7.15
C ARG A 152 11.29 1.26 -8.27
N ASN A 153 12.31 1.20 -9.11
CA ASN A 153 12.39 0.21 -10.17
C ASN A 153 12.48 -1.22 -9.63
N ALA A 154 13.28 -1.44 -8.57
CA ALA A 154 13.36 -2.74 -7.90
C ALA A 154 12.01 -3.15 -7.31
N TYR A 155 11.33 -2.22 -6.62
CA TYR A 155 10.00 -2.42 -6.08
C TYR A 155 9.01 -2.86 -7.17
N LEU A 156 8.85 -2.07 -8.24
CA LEU A 156 7.91 -2.38 -9.33
C LEU A 156 8.22 -3.71 -10.01
N ARG A 157 9.50 -3.98 -10.27
CA ARG A 157 9.96 -5.26 -10.84
C ARG A 157 9.62 -6.44 -9.92
N ASN A 158 9.85 -6.29 -8.61
CA ASN A 158 9.56 -7.35 -7.64
C ASN A 158 8.07 -7.66 -7.57
N LEU A 159 7.19 -6.64 -7.61
CA LEU A 159 5.74 -6.85 -7.63
C LEU A 159 5.29 -7.70 -8.82
N THR A 160 5.91 -7.54 -10.00
CA THR A 160 5.54 -8.38 -11.17
C THR A 160 5.81 -9.87 -10.97
N LYS A 161 6.68 -10.25 -10.01
CA LYS A 161 7.01 -11.65 -9.72
C LYS A 161 5.90 -12.39 -8.98
N ILE A 162 5.04 -11.66 -8.27
CA ILE A 162 3.94 -12.18 -7.45
C ILE A 162 2.57 -11.85 -8.03
N MET A 163 2.53 -11.42 -9.29
CA MET A 163 1.31 -11.12 -10.05
C MET A 163 1.18 -12.05 -11.25
N ASP A 164 -0.03 -12.51 -11.49
CA ASP A 164 -0.47 -13.20 -12.72
C ASP A 164 -1.29 -12.27 -13.63
N GLU A 165 -1.91 -12.84 -14.69
CA GLU A 165 -2.68 -12.08 -15.68
C GLU A 165 -3.94 -11.41 -15.12
N GLU A 166 -4.51 -11.98 -14.07
CA GLU A 166 -5.74 -11.47 -13.44
C GLU A 166 -5.46 -10.57 -12.24
N SER A 167 -4.21 -10.49 -11.81
CA SER A 167 -3.80 -9.69 -10.65
C SER A 167 -3.98 -8.20 -10.90
N LEU A 168 -4.39 -7.50 -9.84
CA LEU A 168 -4.55 -6.05 -9.82
C LEU A 168 -3.54 -5.42 -8.86
N PHE A 169 -2.86 -4.39 -9.32
CA PHE A 169 -2.06 -3.52 -8.46
C PHE A 169 -2.79 -2.19 -8.26
N ILE A 170 -3.22 -1.95 -7.03
CA ILE A 170 -3.95 -0.73 -6.61
C ILE A 170 -2.98 0.15 -5.85
N ILE A 171 -2.75 1.35 -6.34
CA ILE A 171 -1.88 2.33 -5.68
C ILE A 171 -2.61 3.61 -5.35
N THR A 172 -2.36 4.15 -4.14
CA THR A 172 -2.73 5.50 -3.74
C THR A 172 -1.48 6.27 -3.34
N SER A 173 -1.28 7.41 -3.97
CA SER A 173 -0.12 8.29 -3.80
C SER A 173 -0.56 9.73 -3.54
N CYS A 174 0.14 10.45 -2.66
CA CYS A 174 0.00 11.90 -2.48
C CYS A 174 1.11 12.71 -3.17
N ASN A 175 2.18 12.07 -3.61
CA ASN A 175 3.36 12.72 -4.19
C ASN A 175 3.36 12.71 -5.72
N TRP A 176 2.56 11.82 -6.34
CA TRP A 176 2.61 11.59 -7.77
C TRP A 176 1.25 11.80 -8.43
N THR A 177 1.24 12.52 -9.53
CA THR A 177 0.06 12.65 -10.39
C THR A 177 -0.19 11.35 -11.17
N GLN A 178 -1.40 11.22 -11.73
CA GLN A 178 -1.74 10.10 -12.61
C GLN A 178 -0.76 9.97 -13.78
N ALA A 179 -0.40 11.09 -14.43
CA ALA A 179 0.49 11.07 -15.59
C ALA A 179 1.90 10.58 -15.22
N GLU A 180 2.41 10.98 -14.06
CA GLU A 180 3.72 10.57 -13.58
C GLU A 180 3.75 9.10 -13.17
N LEU A 181 2.72 8.61 -12.48
CA LEU A 181 2.62 7.19 -12.14
C LEU A 181 2.53 6.31 -13.39
N VAL A 182 1.69 6.68 -14.37
CA VAL A 182 1.57 5.94 -15.64
C VAL A 182 2.89 5.92 -16.38
N GLU A 183 3.60 7.04 -16.44
CA GLU A 183 4.90 7.12 -17.11
C GLU A 183 5.96 6.28 -16.39
N SER A 184 5.98 6.31 -15.04
CA SER A 184 6.93 5.56 -14.22
C SER A 184 6.69 4.05 -14.27
N PHE A 185 5.44 3.63 -14.44
CA PHE A 185 5.03 2.22 -14.38
C PHE A 185 4.97 1.53 -15.74
N LYS A 186 5.04 2.26 -16.84
CA LYS A 186 4.80 1.78 -18.22
C LYS A 186 5.66 0.60 -18.67
N GLU A 187 6.81 0.39 -18.04
CA GLU A 187 7.68 -0.75 -18.33
C GLU A 187 7.08 -2.06 -17.81
N TYR A 188 6.42 -2.01 -16.66
CA TYR A 188 5.95 -3.19 -15.91
C TYR A 188 4.44 -3.36 -15.93
N PHE A 189 3.68 -2.26 -16.04
CA PHE A 189 2.24 -2.24 -15.82
C PHE A 189 1.49 -1.46 -16.91
N VAL A 190 0.20 -1.78 -17.01
CA VAL A 190 -0.77 -1.08 -17.86
C VAL A 190 -1.88 -0.51 -17.00
N LEU A 191 -2.18 0.78 -17.13
CA LEU A 191 -3.29 1.40 -16.40
C LEU A 191 -4.61 0.77 -16.85
N GLN A 192 -5.36 0.21 -15.90
CA GLN A 192 -6.69 -0.35 -16.11
C GLN A 192 -7.78 0.69 -15.85
N THR A 193 -7.73 1.37 -14.71
CA THR A 193 -8.72 2.38 -14.34
C THR A 193 -8.19 3.37 -13.30
N VAL A 194 -8.89 4.48 -13.19
CA VAL A 194 -8.67 5.51 -12.16
C VAL A 194 -9.79 5.40 -11.14
N ILE A 195 -9.43 5.32 -9.86
CA ILE A 195 -10.42 5.41 -8.78
C ILE A 195 -10.66 6.89 -8.49
N PRO A 196 -11.90 7.40 -8.66
CA PRO A 196 -12.16 8.83 -8.49
C PRO A 196 -11.84 9.31 -7.07
N THR A 197 -11.10 10.40 -6.99
CA THR A 197 -10.76 11.10 -5.74
C THR A 197 -11.39 12.49 -5.72
N PRO A 198 -11.68 13.07 -4.54
CA PRO A 198 -12.19 14.43 -4.44
C PRO A 198 -11.27 15.44 -5.14
N VAL A 199 -11.86 16.34 -5.89
CA VAL A 199 -11.15 17.40 -6.59
C VAL A 199 -11.39 18.72 -5.85
N PHE A 200 -10.30 19.39 -5.50
CA PHE A 200 -10.38 20.72 -4.90
C PHE A 200 -10.06 21.79 -5.94
N LYS A 201 -10.85 22.87 -5.96
CA LYS A 201 -10.54 24.05 -6.77
C LYS A 201 -10.09 25.15 -5.84
N PHE A 202 -8.86 25.61 -6.01
CA PHE A 202 -8.33 26.75 -5.27
C PHE A 202 -7.63 27.73 -6.24
N GLY A 203 -8.00 29.00 -6.18
CA GLY A 203 -7.38 30.03 -7.04
C GLY A 203 -7.47 29.77 -8.55
N GLY A 204 -8.50 29.06 -9.03
CA GLY A 204 -8.64 28.69 -10.43
C GLY A 204 -7.88 27.43 -10.87
N THR A 205 -7.06 26.86 -9.96
CA THR A 205 -6.33 25.59 -10.20
C THR A 205 -7.11 24.42 -9.61
N VAL A 206 -7.13 23.30 -10.34
CA VAL A 206 -7.75 22.04 -9.91
C VAL A 206 -6.64 21.13 -9.41
N GLY A 207 -6.77 20.58 -8.18
CA GLY A 207 -5.83 19.64 -7.61
C GLY A 207 -6.56 18.50 -6.89
N ASN A 208 -5.90 17.36 -6.81
CA ASN A 208 -6.29 16.22 -5.98
C ASN A 208 -5.32 16.12 -4.81
N VAL A 209 -5.81 15.74 -3.64
CA VAL A 209 -4.96 15.47 -2.47
C VAL A 209 -4.20 14.16 -2.68
N VAL A 210 -4.87 13.17 -3.29
CA VAL A 210 -4.28 11.87 -3.61
C VAL A 210 -4.68 11.42 -5.02
N THR A 211 -3.85 10.57 -5.61
CA THR A 211 -4.10 9.88 -6.88
C THR A 211 -4.26 8.39 -6.59
N SER A 212 -5.38 7.78 -6.98
CA SER A 212 -5.63 6.35 -6.81
C SER A 212 -5.84 5.67 -8.16
N LEU A 213 -4.98 4.70 -8.48
CA LEU A 213 -4.93 4.03 -9.78
C LEU A 213 -4.95 2.52 -9.62
N VAL A 214 -5.49 1.83 -10.62
CA VAL A 214 -5.47 0.37 -10.73
C VAL A 214 -4.71 -0.02 -11.98
N PHE A 215 -3.74 -0.87 -11.82
CA PHE A 215 -2.92 -1.40 -12.89
C PHE A 215 -3.06 -2.92 -13.01
N THR A 216 -2.82 -3.44 -14.21
CA THR A 216 -2.56 -4.86 -14.47
C THR A 216 -1.09 -5.03 -14.87
N LYS A 217 -0.56 -6.22 -14.67
CA LYS A 217 0.79 -6.57 -15.15
C LYS A 217 0.84 -6.48 -16.67
N LYS A 218 1.89 -5.88 -17.21
CA LYS A 218 2.14 -5.86 -18.64
C LYS A 218 2.55 -7.25 -19.10
N MET A 219 1.84 -7.79 -20.07
CA MET A 219 2.18 -9.06 -20.70
C MET A 219 3.42 -8.89 -21.58
N SER A 220 4.34 -9.84 -21.53
CA SER A 220 5.57 -9.88 -22.33
C SER A 220 5.26 -10.22 -23.78
#